data_72f2df242a972c0d42ad62a945a60881
#
_entry.id   72f2df242a972c0d42ad62a945a60881
#
_cell.length_a   1.000
_cell.length_b   1.000
_cell.length_c   1.000
_cell.angle_alpha   90.00
_cell.angle_beta   90.00
_cell.angle_gamma   90.00
#
_symmetry.space_group_name_H-M   'P 1'
#
loop_
_entity.id
_entity.type
_entity.pdbx_description
1 polymer ?
#
loop_
_entity_poly.entity_id
_entity_poly.type
_entity_poly.pdbx_seq_one_letter_code
_entity_poly.pdbx_strand_id
1 'polypeptide(L)'
;MPVLVMAMAIFCGCESNFKEVQKINFSEFVPSGEADKINLKYTDSGRITAVLVSPKMREYASVDFPFTEFPKGINVTLYDKNGKMTFIKSDYATSFKQTNIIDLKGNVKINSQDGQTLETDQLYFDQKNEWFFTEKSFKFTDPKGISNGKGIDFSKDFKVINSQSIAGEVESAD
;
A
#
# COMPACT_ATOMS: atom_id res chain seq x y z
N MET A 1 -71.12 14.70 -7.02
CA MET A 1 -70.15 13.87 -6.29
C MET A 1 -69.24 13.00 -7.18
N PRO A 2 -68.67 13.45 -8.30
CA PRO A 2 -67.64 12.69 -9.00
C PRO A 2 -66.19 13.19 -8.76
N VAL A 3 -65.99 14.29 -8.00
CA VAL A 3 -64.67 14.89 -7.83
C VAL A 3 -63.87 14.21 -6.71
N LEU A 4 -64.50 13.47 -5.81
CA LEU A 4 -63.85 12.80 -4.68
C LEU A 4 -63.17 11.48 -5.02
N VAL A 5 -63.54 10.85 -6.18
CA VAL A 5 -62.96 9.57 -6.62
C VAL A 5 -61.67 9.76 -7.40
N MET A 6 -61.43 10.95 -7.93
CA MET A 6 -60.22 11.24 -8.73
C MET A 6 -58.99 11.60 -7.91
N ALA A 7 -59.13 11.85 -6.60
CA ALA A 7 -58.02 12.22 -5.70
C ALA A 7 -57.30 11.00 -5.08
N MET A 8 -57.78 9.76 -5.31
CA MET A 8 -57.27 8.54 -4.65
C MET A 8 -56.36 7.67 -5.54
N ALA A 9 -56.03 8.14 -6.75
CA ALA A 9 -55.24 7.38 -7.72
C ALA A 9 -53.76 7.80 -7.84
N ILE A 10 -53.23 8.64 -6.92
CA ILE A 10 -51.86 9.19 -7.03
C ILE A 10 -50.89 8.55 -6.00
N PHE A 11 -51.27 7.50 -5.31
CA PHE A 11 -50.35 6.74 -4.43
C PHE A 11 -49.90 5.40 -5.04
N CYS A 12 -49.47 5.42 -6.33
CA CYS A 12 -48.62 4.35 -6.84
C CYS A 12 -47.21 4.65 -6.42
N GLY A 13 -46.83 4.12 -5.22
CA GLY A 13 -45.49 4.21 -4.68
C GLY A 13 -44.51 3.55 -5.64
N CYS A 14 -43.41 4.24 -5.93
CA CYS A 14 -42.22 3.64 -6.51
C CYS A 14 -41.69 2.55 -5.57
N GLU A 15 -41.81 1.30 -5.97
CA GLU A 15 -41.01 0.22 -5.35
C GLU A 15 -39.52 0.52 -5.63
N SER A 16 -38.82 0.91 -4.61
CA SER A 16 -37.38 1.12 -4.71
C SER A 16 -36.70 -0.25 -4.84
N ASN A 17 -36.03 -0.49 -5.96
CA ASN A 17 -35.20 -1.66 -6.23
C ASN A 17 -33.94 -1.73 -5.34
N PHE A 18 -34.07 -1.42 -4.05
CA PHE A 18 -32.97 -1.47 -3.08
C PHE A 18 -32.30 -2.85 -3.02
N LYS A 19 -33.05 -3.92 -3.28
CA LYS A 19 -32.50 -5.30 -3.29
C LYS A 19 -31.60 -5.60 -4.49
N GLU A 20 -31.81 -4.96 -5.62
CA GLU A 20 -30.91 -5.07 -6.80
C GLU A 20 -29.65 -4.25 -6.62
N VAL A 21 -29.74 -3.04 -6.07
CA VAL A 21 -28.58 -2.19 -5.75
C VAL A 21 -27.69 -2.85 -4.70
N GLN A 22 -28.24 -3.51 -3.69
CA GLN A 22 -27.45 -4.26 -2.70
C GLN A 22 -26.75 -5.50 -3.30
N LYS A 23 -27.36 -6.17 -4.29
CA LYS A 23 -26.71 -7.30 -4.98
C LYS A 23 -25.52 -6.89 -5.82
N ILE A 24 -25.54 -5.71 -6.43
CA ILE A 24 -24.45 -5.19 -7.24
C ILE A 24 -23.21 -4.89 -6.36
N ASN A 25 -23.43 -4.32 -5.18
CA ASN A 25 -22.33 -3.95 -4.28
C ASN A 25 -21.57 -5.14 -3.66
N PHE A 26 -22.17 -6.33 -3.55
CA PHE A 26 -21.49 -7.50 -2.99
C PHE A 26 -20.65 -8.29 -4.00
N SER A 27 -20.90 -8.12 -5.31
CA SER A 27 -20.12 -8.81 -6.34
C SER A 27 -18.82 -8.07 -6.72
N GLU A 28 -18.66 -6.79 -6.35
CA GLU A 28 -17.49 -5.97 -6.70
C GLU A 28 -16.21 -6.37 -5.96
N PHE A 29 -16.32 -7.04 -4.82
CA PHE A 29 -15.16 -7.41 -4.00
C PHE A 29 -14.80 -8.89 -4.01
N VAL A 30 -15.21 -9.61 -5.05
CA VAL A 30 -14.72 -10.98 -5.28
C VAL A 30 -13.39 -10.90 -6.03
N PRO A 31 -12.30 -11.51 -5.49
CA PRO A 31 -11.05 -11.55 -6.24
C PRO A 31 -11.23 -12.24 -7.57
N SER A 32 -10.72 -11.64 -8.63
CA SER A 32 -10.66 -12.21 -9.98
C SER A 32 -9.60 -13.32 -10.10
N GLY A 33 -8.67 -13.37 -9.15
CA GLY A 33 -7.65 -14.41 -9.04
C GLY A 33 -7.03 -14.49 -7.66
N GLU A 34 -6.61 -15.67 -7.24
CA GLU A 34 -5.85 -15.90 -6.02
C GLU A 34 -4.63 -16.79 -6.30
N ALA A 35 -3.54 -16.54 -5.57
CA ALA A 35 -2.36 -17.38 -5.60
C ALA A 35 -1.75 -17.51 -4.20
N ASP A 36 -1.22 -18.70 -3.90
CA ASP A 36 -0.53 -18.99 -2.65
C ASP A 36 0.97 -19.17 -2.89
N LYS A 37 1.77 -18.80 -1.87
CA LYS A 37 3.23 -18.98 -1.86
C LYS A 37 3.91 -18.38 -3.10
N ILE A 38 3.57 -17.12 -3.41
CA ILE A 38 4.12 -16.43 -4.58
C ILE A 38 5.56 -15.99 -4.37
N ASN A 39 6.31 -16.00 -5.49
CA ASN A 39 7.64 -15.42 -5.60
C ASN A 39 7.73 -14.71 -6.94
N LEU A 40 7.59 -13.39 -6.94
CA LEU A 40 7.61 -12.53 -8.12
C LEU A 40 8.99 -11.90 -8.27
N LYS A 41 9.57 -12.00 -9.46
CA LYS A 41 10.82 -11.34 -9.82
C LYS A 41 10.54 -10.26 -10.84
N TYR A 42 10.92 -9.04 -10.51
CA TYR A 42 10.85 -7.89 -11.40
C TYR A 42 12.22 -7.67 -12.04
N THR A 43 12.24 -7.47 -13.34
CA THR A 43 13.48 -7.27 -14.09
C THR A 43 13.39 -6.00 -14.92
N ASP A 44 14.48 -5.28 -15.00
CA ASP A 44 14.70 -4.20 -15.96
C ASP A 44 15.99 -4.43 -16.72
N SER A 45 15.91 -4.36 -18.06
CA SER A 45 17.05 -4.54 -18.97
C SER A 45 17.85 -5.81 -18.67
N GLY A 46 17.13 -6.91 -18.35
CA GLY A 46 17.73 -8.23 -18.06
C GLY A 46 18.32 -8.39 -16.65
N ARG A 47 18.21 -7.38 -15.78
CA ARG A 47 18.66 -7.46 -14.38
C ARG A 47 17.47 -7.51 -13.43
N ILE A 48 17.58 -8.33 -12.38
CA ILE A 48 16.58 -8.34 -11.31
C ILE A 48 16.68 -7.03 -10.55
N THR A 49 15.55 -6.31 -10.44
CA THR A 49 15.43 -5.05 -9.70
C THR A 49 14.65 -5.21 -8.40
N ALA A 50 13.76 -6.23 -8.34
CA ALA A 50 13.06 -6.58 -7.12
C ALA A 50 12.67 -8.06 -7.10
N VAL A 51 12.59 -8.62 -5.89
CA VAL A 51 11.98 -9.92 -5.61
C VAL A 51 10.94 -9.73 -4.53
N LEU A 52 9.69 -10.12 -4.78
CA LEU A 52 8.58 -10.07 -3.84
C LEU A 52 8.14 -11.48 -3.49
N VAL A 53 8.10 -11.80 -2.21
CA VAL A 53 7.59 -13.06 -1.68
C VAL A 53 6.40 -12.78 -0.79
N SER A 54 5.32 -13.52 -0.97
CA SER A 54 4.12 -13.46 -0.11
C SER A 54 3.48 -14.82 0.05
N PRO A 55 2.93 -15.13 1.24
CA PRO A 55 2.15 -16.35 1.43
C PRO A 55 0.86 -16.39 0.62
N LYS A 56 0.23 -15.23 0.34
CA LYS A 56 -1.03 -15.12 -0.40
C LYS A 56 -1.12 -13.82 -1.18
N MET A 57 -1.67 -13.92 -2.39
CA MET A 57 -2.01 -12.80 -3.25
C MET A 57 -3.46 -12.95 -3.71
N ARG A 58 -4.16 -11.81 -3.81
CA ARG A 58 -5.50 -11.70 -4.39
C ARG A 58 -5.49 -10.58 -5.42
N GLU A 59 -6.03 -10.85 -6.59
CA GLU A 59 -6.16 -9.85 -7.65
C GLU A 59 -7.63 -9.42 -7.78
N TYR A 60 -7.87 -8.12 -7.82
CA TYR A 60 -9.17 -7.51 -8.03
C TYR A 60 -9.12 -6.70 -9.34
N ALA A 61 -9.23 -7.43 -10.47
CA ALA A 61 -9.09 -6.83 -11.80
C ALA A 61 -10.40 -6.23 -12.34
N SER A 62 -11.55 -6.67 -11.80
CA SER A 62 -12.89 -6.32 -12.32
C SER A 62 -13.54 -5.13 -11.60
N VAL A 63 -12.80 -4.41 -10.74
CA VAL A 63 -13.28 -3.21 -10.05
C VAL A 63 -12.83 -1.95 -10.80
N ASP A 64 -13.50 -0.81 -10.57
CA ASP A 64 -13.19 0.47 -11.22
C ASP A 64 -11.74 0.93 -11.00
N PHE A 65 -11.20 0.62 -9.81
CA PHE A 65 -9.80 0.86 -9.45
C PHE A 65 -9.09 -0.47 -9.16
N PRO A 66 -8.60 -1.17 -10.20
CA PRO A 66 -7.96 -2.48 -10.03
C PRO A 66 -6.76 -2.44 -9.10
N PHE A 67 -6.69 -3.43 -8.20
CA PHE A 67 -5.59 -3.56 -7.25
C PHE A 67 -5.23 -5.03 -6.99
N THR A 68 -4.05 -5.21 -6.43
CA THR A 68 -3.58 -6.52 -5.94
C THR A 68 -3.34 -6.41 -4.44
N GLU A 69 -3.90 -7.34 -3.69
CA GLU A 69 -3.82 -7.43 -2.23
C GLU A 69 -2.89 -8.56 -1.81
N PHE A 70 -2.13 -8.32 -0.75
CA PHE A 70 -1.28 -9.31 -0.07
C PHE A 70 -1.71 -9.41 1.40
N PRO A 71 -2.78 -10.18 1.70
CA PRO A 71 -3.44 -10.16 3.01
C PRO A 71 -2.64 -10.84 4.13
N LYS A 72 -1.56 -11.54 3.80
CA LYS A 72 -0.65 -12.19 4.75
C LYS A 72 0.75 -11.60 4.72
N GLY A 73 0.84 -10.35 4.30
CA GLY A 73 2.07 -9.58 4.22
C GLY A 73 2.97 -9.93 3.05
N ILE A 74 4.06 -9.16 2.96
CA ILE A 74 5.09 -9.32 1.93
C ILE A 74 6.49 -9.22 2.53
N ASN A 75 7.43 -9.86 1.85
CA ASN A 75 8.86 -9.59 1.97
C ASN A 75 9.37 -9.21 0.59
N VAL A 76 9.97 -8.03 0.47
CA VAL A 76 10.53 -7.54 -0.79
C VAL A 76 12.01 -7.28 -0.62
N THR A 77 12.79 -7.74 -1.60
CA THR A 77 14.20 -7.36 -1.74
C THR A 77 14.31 -6.49 -2.97
N LEU A 78 14.70 -5.24 -2.80
CA LEU A 78 15.03 -4.32 -3.88
C LEU A 78 16.53 -4.38 -4.15
N TYR A 79 16.92 -4.29 -5.42
CA TYR A 79 18.32 -4.22 -5.85
C TYR A 79 18.57 -2.87 -6.54
N ASP A 80 19.64 -2.22 -6.17
CA ASP A 80 20.14 -1.04 -6.89
C ASP A 80 21.00 -1.43 -8.10
N LYS A 81 21.52 -0.42 -8.81
CA LYS A 81 22.38 -0.63 -9.98
C LYS A 81 23.72 -1.31 -9.65
N ASN A 82 24.15 -1.24 -8.40
CA ASN A 82 25.40 -1.82 -7.89
C ASN A 82 25.18 -3.19 -7.23
N GLY A 83 23.93 -3.67 -7.21
CA GLY A 83 23.56 -4.92 -6.55
C GLY A 83 23.37 -4.80 -5.03
N LYS A 84 23.38 -3.60 -4.45
CA LYS A 84 23.04 -3.39 -3.04
C LYS A 84 21.58 -3.70 -2.79
N MET A 85 21.30 -4.27 -1.63
CA MET A 85 19.98 -4.75 -1.26
C MET A 85 19.31 -3.84 -0.24
N THR A 86 18.01 -3.63 -0.44
CA THR A 86 17.09 -3.06 0.56
C THR A 86 15.97 -4.06 0.80
N PHE A 87 15.77 -4.43 2.06
CA PHE A 87 14.76 -5.39 2.49
C PHE A 87 13.56 -4.65 3.05
N ILE A 88 12.37 -4.99 2.57
CA ILE A 88 11.10 -4.40 3.00
C ILE A 88 10.20 -5.52 3.50
N LYS A 89 9.57 -5.31 4.64
CA LYS A 89 8.59 -6.23 5.21
C LYS A 89 7.36 -5.45 5.67
N SER A 90 6.16 -6.04 5.50
CA SER A 90 4.92 -5.57 6.11
C SER A 90 3.98 -6.74 6.35
N ASP A 91 3.01 -6.56 7.26
CA ASP A 91 2.00 -7.60 7.57
C ASP A 91 0.87 -7.63 6.53
N TYR A 92 0.70 -6.54 5.79
CA TYR A 92 -0.29 -6.37 4.74
C TYR A 92 0.22 -5.42 3.66
N ALA A 93 -0.17 -5.65 2.41
CA ALA A 93 0.12 -4.71 1.34
C ALA A 93 -0.98 -4.67 0.28
N THR A 94 -1.14 -3.51 -0.35
CA THR A 94 -2.00 -3.32 -1.53
C THR A 94 -1.21 -2.60 -2.62
N SER A 95 -1.23 -3.14 -3.83
CA SER A 95 -0.61 -2.53 -5.01
C SER A 95 -1.67 -2.01 -5.96
N PHE A 96 -1.64 -0.70 -6.25
CA PHE A 96 -2.55 -0.01 -7.14
C PHE A 96 -1.90 0.23 -8.49
N LYS A 97 -2.28 -0.55 -9.52
CA LYS A 97 -1.66 -0.50 -10.86
C LYS A 97 -1.81 0.86 -11.54
N GLN A 98 -2.95 1.54 -11.37
CA GLN A 98 -3.22 2.82 -12.04
C GLN A 98 -2.37 3.98 -11.52
N THR A 99 -2.07 3.99 -10.22
CA THR A 99 -1.28 5.05 -9.58
C THR A 99 0.18 4.70 -9.42
N ASN A 100 0.58 3.43 -9.62
CA ASN A 100 1.90 2.88 -9.30
C ASN A 100 2.27 3.01 -7.81
N ILE A 101 1.26 3.11 -6.93
CA ILE A 101 1.45 3.17 -5.48
C ILE A 101 1.31 1.78 -4.87
N ILE A 102 2.21 1.44 -3.97
CA ILE A 102 2.07 0.32 -3.05
C ILE A 102 1.84 0.89 -1.65
N ASP A 103 0.77 0.46 -0.99
CA ASP A 103 0.43 0.77 0.39
C ASP A 103 0.82 -0.41 1.28
N LEU A 104 1.80 -0.20 2.16
CA LEU A 104 2.33 -1.17 3.12
C LEU A 104 1.74 -0.86 4.50
N LYS A 105 1.21 -1.87 5.19
CA LYS A 105 0.56 -1.70 6.50
C LYS A 105 0.99 -2.77 7.50
N GLY A 106 1.03 -2.36 8.75
CA GLY A 106 1.33 -3.20 9.91
C GLY A 106 2.81 -3.61 9.97
N ASN A 107 3.48 -3.23 11.06
CA ASN A 107 4.87 -3.56 11.34
C ASN A 107 5.81 -3.36 10.13
N VAL A 108 5.62 -2.24 9.41
CA VAL A 108 6.43 -1.94 8.23
C VAL A 108 7.86 -1.69 8.66
N LYS A 109 8.78 -2.44 8.04
CA LYS A 109 10.21 -2.31 8.29
C LYS A 109 10.97 -2.31 6.98
N ILE A 110 11.86 -1.31 6.83
CA ILE A 110 12.84 -1.26 5.76
C ILE A 110 14.23 -1.35 6.37
N ASN A 111 15.09 -2.19 5.80
CA ASN A 111 16.49 -2.29 6.17
C ASN A 111 17.35 -2.17 4.91
N SER A 112 18.19 -1.15 4.83
CA SER A 112 19.19 -1.05 3.79
C SER A 112 20.46 -1.80 4.16
N GLN A 113 21.20 -2.24 3.17
CA GLN A 113 22.50 -2.88 3.39
C GLN A 113 23.55 -1.91 3.95
N ASP A 114 23.32 -0.59 3.84
CA ASP A 114 24.19 0.46 4.38
C ASP A 114 23.88 0.79 5.87
N GLY A 115 22.98 0.03 6.50
CA GLY A 115 22.68 0.14 7.93
C GLY A 115 21.52 1.09 8.27
N GLN A 116 20.86 1.70 7.29
CA GLN A 116 19.64 2.46 7.56
C GLN A 116 18.46 1.51 7.81
N THR A 117 17.66 1.84 8.81
CA THR A 117 16.42 1.12 9.13
C THR A 117 15.30 2.12 9.34
N LEU A 118 14.13 1.88 8.73
CA LEU A 118 12.89 2.58 9.03
C LEU A 118 11.87 1.59 9.60
N GLU A 119 11.18 2.00 10.67
CA GLU A 119 10.05 1.28 11.27
C GLU A 119 8.85 2.24 11.37
N THR A 120 7.68 1.79 10.91
CA THR A 120 6.41 2.56 10.94
C THR A 120 5.21 1.62 10.80
N ASP A 121 4.00 2.11 11.09
CA ASP A 121 2.77 1.31 10.92
C ASP A 121 2.23 1.31 9.50
N GLN A 122 2.58 2.32 8.70
CA GLN A 122 2.16 2.43 7.31
C GLN A 122 3.21 3.17 6.49
N LEU A 123 3.43 2.72 5.26
CA LEU A 123 4.35 3.35 4.32
C LEU A 123 3.83 3.20 2.90
N TYR A 124 3.87 4.27 2.13
CA TYR A 124 3.60 4.25 0.70
C TYR A 124 4.89 4.19 -0.10
N PHE A 125 4.87 3.43 -1.18
CA PHE A 125 5.94 3.40 -2.17
C PHE A 125 5.41 3.81 -3.54
N ASP A 126 5.86 4.96 -4.03
CA ASP A 126 5.67 5.39 -5.41
C ASP A 126 6.72 4.70 -6.30
N GLN A 127 6.28 3.68 -7.03
CA GLN A 127 7.17 2.88 -7.89
C GLN A 127 7.71 3.69 -9.07
N LYS A 128 6.93 4.67 -9.58
CA LYS A 128 7.30 5.50 -10.72
C LYS A 128 8.41 6.47 -10.37
N ASN A 129 8.32 7.10 -9.19
CA ASN A 129 9.28 8.09 -8.72
C ASN A 129 10.37 7.47 -7.82
N GLU A 130 10.30 6.18 -7.53
CA GLU A 130 11.18 5.46 -6.61
C GLU A 130 11.27 6.14 -5.23
N TRP A 131 10.10 6.52 -4.67
CA TRP A 131 9.97 7.35 -3.49
C TRP A 131 9.11 6.71 -2.43
N PHE A 132 9.58 6.73 -1.17
CA PHE A 132 8.81 6.28 -0.01
C PHE A 132 8.27 7.46 0.77
N PHE A 133 7.07 7.35 1.33
CA PHE A 133 6.51 8.38 2.19
C PHE A 133 5.48 7.83 3.18
N THR A 134 5.38 8.48 4.35
CA THR A 134 4.35 8.23 5.35
C THR A 134 4.04 9.48 6.16
N GLU A 135 2.81 9.59 6.62
CA GLU A 135 2.35 10.60 7.59
C GLU A 135 2.28 10.03 9.02
N LYS A 136 2.59 8.75 9.19
CA LYS A 136 2.57 8.08 10.49
C LYS A 136 3.81 8.40 11.30
N SER A 137 3.77 8.02 12.58
CA SER A 137 4.97 8.01 13.41
C SER A 137 5.97 7.02 12.86
N PHE A 138 7.24 7.37 12.95
CA PHE A 138 8.33 6.53 12.50
C PHE A 138 9.49 6.50 13.49
N LYS A 139 10.28 5.44 13.40
CA LYS A 139 11.62 5.34 13.96
C LYS A 139 12.60 5.10 12.82
N PHE A 140 13.52 6.02 12.65
CA PHE A 140 14.60 5.91 11.68
C PHE A 140 15.92 5.72 12.42
N THR A 141 16.70 4.73 12.03
CA THR A 141 18.02 4.45 12.58
C THR A 141 19.02 4.45 11.43
N ASP A 142 20.12 5.13 11.59
CA ASP A 142 21.26 5.11 10.68
C ASP A 142 22.57 4.96 11.51
N PRO A 143 23.74 4.86 10.86
CA PRO A 143 25.03 4.78 11.58
C PRO A 143 25.35 5.99 12.49
N LYS A 144 24.62 7.10 12.36
CA LYS A 144 24.84 8.33 13.15
C LYS A 144 23.93 8.42 14.37
N GLY A 145 22.84 7.62 14.42
CA GLY A 145 21.94 7.63 15.57
C GLY A 145 20.51 7.20 15.25
N ILE A 146 19.61 7.55 16.17
CA ILE A 146 18.20 7.21 16.11
C ILE A 146 17.39 8.51 16.07
N SER A 147 16.47 8.59 15.11
CA SER A 147 15.51 9.68 14.98
C SER A 147 14.09 9.11 15.06
N ASN A 148 13.24 9.71 15.90
CA ASN A 148 11.82 9.42 15.96
C ASN A 148 11.06 10.65 15.49
N GLY A 149 9.91 10.46 14.83
CA GLY A 149 9.15 11.59 14.33
C GLY A 149 7.79 11.19 13.79
N LYS A 150 7.17 12.14 13.10
CA LYS A 150 5.92 11.95 12.39
C LYS A 150 6.05 12.58 11.00
N GLY A 151 5.68 11.81 9.97
CA GLY A 151 5.83 12.22 8.59
C GLY A 151 7.28 12.19 8.12
N ILE A 152 7.60 11.24 7.26
CA ILE A 152 8.91 11.12 6.61
C ILE A 152 8.73 10.74 5.16
N ASP A 153 9.55 11.29 4.29
CA ASP A 153 9.64 10.89 2.90
C ASP A 153 11.11 10.76 2.48
N PHE A 154 11.41 9.81 1.59
CA PHE A 154 12.79 9.53 1.21
C PHE A 154 12.89 8.78 -0.12
N SER A 155 14.05 8.96 -0.80
CA SER A 155 14.38 8.23 -2.00
C SER A 155 14.66 6.75 -1.70
N LYS A 156 14.37 5.85 -2.65
CA LYS A 156 14.60 4.39 -2.56
C LYS A 156 16.01 4.02 -2.09
N ASP A 157 17.01 4.85 -2.39
CA ASP A 157 18.42 4.64 -2.04
C ASP A 157 18.85 5.41 -0.76
N PHE A 158 17.92 6.00 -0.02
CA PHE A 158 18.12 6.78 1.21
C PHE A 158 19.05 7.99 1.08
N LYS A 159 19.34 8.46 -0.15
CA LYS A 159 20.19 9.65 -0.35
C LYS A 159 19.50 10.96 -0.02
N VAL A 160 18.20 11.01 -0.23
CA VAL A 160 17.37 12.16 0.14
C VAL A 160 16.37 11.71 1.17
N ILE A 161 16.36 12.36 2.32
CA ILE A 161 15.43 12.07 3.43
C ILE A 161 14.90 13.40 3.94
N ASN A 162 13.57 13.56 3.95
CA ASN A 162 12.87 14.71 4.50
C ASN A 162 11.96 14.24 5.65
N SER A 163 11.87 15.02 6.71
CA SER A 163 10.98 14.73 7.83
C SER A 163 10.21 15.98 8.21
N GLN A 164 8.92 15.83 8.51
CA GLN A 164 8.04 16.94 8.90
C GLN A 164 8.23 17.34 10.37
N SER A 165 8.47 16.38 11.25
CA SER A 165 8.81 16.65 12.64
C SER A 165 9.75 15.58 13.17
N ILE A 166 10.84 16.00 13.79
CA ILE A 166 11.82 15.12 14.41
C ILE A 166 11.89 15.42 15.91
N ALA A 167 11.81 14.36 16.73
CA ALA A 167 12.28 14.35 18.08
C ALA A 167 13.33 13.23 18.16
N GLY A 168 14.61 13.54 18.30
CA GLY A 168 15.68 12.55 18.24
C GLY A 168 16.77 12.80 19.26
N GLU A 169 17.35 11.72 19.76
CA GLU A 169 18.67 11.72 20.40
C GLU A 169 19.72 11.42 19.34
N VAL A 170 20.63 12.34 19.14
CA VAL A 170 21.86 12.09 18.39
C VAL A 170 22.91 11.69 19.43
N GLU A 171 23.26 10.42 19.51
CA GLU A 171 24.50 10.03 20.20
C GLU A 171 25.66 10.53 19.34
N SER A 172 26.34 11.58 19.81
CA SER A 172 27.65 11.95 19.27
C SER A 172 28.65 10.88 19.74
N ALA A 173 29.15 10.08 18.81
CA ALA A 173 30.33 9.28 19.09
C ALA A 173 31.53 10.23 19.28
N ASP A 174 32.10 10.27 20.48
CA ASP A 174 33.40 10.84 20.78
C ASP A 174 34.53 10.04 20.11
#